data_d5586bc0f658ffe47d6b762eaef64b1f
#
_entry.id   d5586bc0f658ffe47d6b762eaef64b1f
#
_cell.length_a   1.000
_cell.length_b   1.000
_cell.length_c   1.000
_cell.angle_alpha   90.00
_cell.angle_beta   90.00
_cell.angle_gamma   90.00
#
_symmetry.space_group_name_H-M   'P 1'
#
loop_
_entity.id
_entity.type
_entity.pdbx_description
1 polymer ?
#
loop_
_entity_poly.entity_id
_entity_poly.type
_entity_poly.pdbx_seq_one_letter_code
_entity_poly.pdbx_strand_id
1 'polypeptide(L)'
;MTVTSASPMSNTSEDTQLLDTIERWTMRELKPIVREYDHEDRYPATVVEQMKELGLFGATVSEEYGGLGLSAMTYSKMIMIISSVWMSVTGIINSHLMLALAIEKFGTPEQKAKWLPKIVSGEIRGGLALT
;
A
#
# COMPACT_ATOMS: atom_id res chain seq x y z
N MET A 1 29.92 -9.05 5.45
CA MET A 1 28.59 -8.40 5.37
C MET A 1 28.72 -7.16 4.52
N THR A 2 28.28 -7.23 3.29
CA THR A 2 28.32 -6.08 2.38
C THR A 2 27.05 -5.26 2.63
N VAL A 3 27.19 -4.10 3.24
CA VAL A 3 26.11 -3.14 3.38
C VAL A 3 25.85 -2.58 1.99
N THR A 4 24.78 -3.05 1.35
CA THR A 4 24.35 -2.49 0.08
C THR A 4 23.94 -1.04 0.30
N SER A 5 24.66 -0.15 -0.34
CA SER A 5 24.46 1.30 -0.38
C SER A 5 22.97 1.59 -0.65
N ALA A 6 22.31 2.24 0.30
CA ALA A 6 20.99 2.81 0.08
C ALA A 6 21.09 3.83 -1.06
N SER A 7 20.34 3.61 -2.13
CA SER A 7 20.21 4.58 -3.21
C SER A 7 19.69 5.91 -2.69
N PRO A 8 20.18 7.05 -3.21
CA PRO A 8 19.81 8.36 -2.70
C PRO A 8 18.33 8.63 -2.92
N MET A 9 17.72 9.25 -1.91
CA MET A 9 16.32 9.65 -1.83
C MET A 9 15.98 10.73 -2.86
N SER A 10 15.79 10.35 -4.11
CA SER A 10 15.21 11.26 -5.11
C SER A 10 13.71 11.05 -5.18
N ASN A 11 12.94 12.02 -4.69
CA ASN A 11 11.54 12.15 -5.10
C ASN A 11 11.56 12.38 -6.62
N THR A 12 11.17 11.39 -7.38
CA THR A 12 10.96 11.57 -8.82
C THR A 12 9.73 12.46 -9.05
N SER A 13 9.60 13.04 -10.24
CA SER A 13 8.38 13.78 -10.61
C SER A 13 7.14 12.87 -10.54
N GLU A 14 7.31 11.59 -10.83
CA GLU A 14 6.26 10.56 -10.74
C GLU A 14 5.81 10.34 -9.30
N ASP A 15 6.75 10.22 -8.35
CA ASP A 15 6.43 10.11 -6.92
C ASP A 15 5.63 11.31 -6.43
N THR A 16 6.01 12.51 -6.85
CA THR A 16 5.29 13.75 -6.47
C THR A 16 3.86 13.73 -7.01
N GLN A 17 3.65 13.36 -8.28
CA GLN A 17 2.33 13.25 -8.89
C GLN A 17 1.46 12.20 -8.20
N LEU A 18 2.06 11.07 -7.83
CA LEU A 18 1.38 10.02 -7.08
C LEU A 18 0.92 10.55 -5.72
N LEU A 19 1.80 11.18 -4.96
CA LEU A 19 1.47 11.72 -3.63
C LEU A 19 0.38 12.79 -3.71
N ASP A 20 0.42 13.69 -4.71
CA ASP A 20 -0.65 14.67 -4.96
C ASP A 20 -1.99 14.00 -5.29
N THR A 21 -1.96 12.90 -6.03
CA THR A 21 -3.16 12.13 -6.36
C THR A 21 -3.75 11.47 -5.11
N ILE A 22 -2.90 10.89 -4.26
CA ILE A 22 -3.30 10.28 -2.99
C ILE A 22 -3.88 11.34 -2.05
N GLU A 23 -3.26 12.51 -1.96
CA GLU A 23 -3.76 13.59 -1.11
C GLU A 23 -5.15 14.06 -1.56
N ARG A 24 -5.34 14.30 -2.85
CA ARG A 24 -6.66 14.69 -3.40
C ARG A 24 -7.71 13.62 -3.16
N TRP A 25 -7.37 12.35 -3.39
CA TRP A 25 -8.26 11.23 -3.10
C TRP A 25 -8.62 11.17 -1.61
N THR A 26 -7.64 11.26 -0.72
CA THR A 26 -7.84 11.23 0.74
C THR A 26 -8.80 12.34 1.20
N MET A 27 -8.60 13.55 0.70
CA MET A 27 -9.44 14.69 1.08
C MET A 27 -10.83 14.63 0.49
N ARG A 28 -10.99 14.06 -0.72
CA ARG A 28 -12.27 13.99 -1.41
C ARG A 28 -13.13 12.81 -0.98
N GLU A 29 -12.51 11.62 -0.83
CA GLU A 29 -13.24 10.38 -0.61
C GLU A 29 -13.26 9.93 0.85
N LEU A 30 -12.16 10.11 1.60
CA LEU A 30 -12.08 9.63 2.98
C LEU A 30 -12.61 10.66 3.99
N LYS A 31 -12.14 11.89 3.88
CA LYS A 31 -12.46 12.94 4.87
C LYS A 31 -13.95 13.15 5.10
N PRO A 32 -14.82 13.12 4.09
CA PRO A 32 -16.26 13.33 4.30
C PRO A 32 -16.95 12.20 5.07
N ILE A 33 -16.43 10.96 4.97
CA ILE A 33 -17.12 9.76 5.47
C ILE A 33 -16.51 9.15 6.73
N VAL A 34 -15.25 9.48 7.05
CA VAL A 34 -14.50 8.81 8.13
C VAL A 34 -15.25 8.83 9.46
N ARG A 35 -15.84 9.96 9.83
CA ARG A 35 -16.52 10.12 11.11
C ARG A 35 -17.75 9.20 11.23
N GLU A 36 -18.54 9.09 10.17
CA GLU A 36 -19.71 8.24 10.14
C GLU A 36 -19.32 6.76 10.24
N TYR A 37 -18.35 6.33 9.43
CA TYR A 37 -17.88 4.96 9.41
C TYR A 37 -17.25 4.52 10.73
N ASP A 38 -16.45 5.40 11.37
CA ASP A 38 -15.88 5.12 12.69
C ASP A 38 -16.95 5.01 13.77
N HIS A 39 -17.98 5.89 13.76
CA HIS A 39 -19.06 5.84 14.73
C HIS A 39 -19.96 4.61 14.58
N GLU A 40 -20.16 4.14 13.36
CA GLU A 40 -21.00 2.99 13.05
C GLU A 40 -20.22 1.67 13.03
N ASP A 41 -18.93 1.70 13.29
CA ASP A 41 -18.03 0.52 13.22
C ASP A 41 -18.16 -0.21 11.86
N ARG A 42 -18.28 0.56 10.78
CA ARG A 42 -18.61 0.08 9.44
C ARG A 42 -17.36 -0.14 8.59
N TYR A 43 -17.26 -1.32 7.97
CA TYR A 43 -16.16 -1.63 7.05
C TYR A 43 -16.24 -0.80 5.76
N PRO A 44 -15.15 -0.11 5.35
CA PRO A 44 -15.15 0.81 4.22
C PRO A 44 -14.96 0.09 2.87
N ALA A 45 -15.89 -0.76 2.45
CA ALA A 45 -15.75 -1.58 1.25
C ALA A 45 -15.45 -0.75 -0.02
N THR A 46 -16.16 0.35 -0.22
CA THR A 46 -15.97 1.24 -1.38
C THR A 46 -14.57 1.86 -1.39
N VAL A 47 -14.08 2.27 -0.23
CA VAL A 47 -12.71 2.81 -0.10
C VAL A 47 -11.68 1.75 -0.46
N VAL A 48 -11.89 0.50 -0.03
CA VAL A 48 -10.98 -0.61 -0.37
C VAL A 48 -10.92 -0.86 -1.87
N GLU A 49 -12.06 -0.80 -2.58
CA GLU A 49 -12.05 -0.93 -4.05
C GLU A 49 -11.31 0.24 -4.71
N GLN A 50 -11.50 1.47 -4.27
CA GLN A 50 -10.73 2.62 -4.75
C GLN A 50 -9.22 2.46 -4.48
N MET A 51 -8.84 1.90 -3.34
CA MET A 51 -7.44 1.59 -3.04
C MET A 51 -6.83 0.57 -4.01
N LYS A 52 -7.61 -0.42 -4.46
CA LYS A 52 -7.18 -1.35 -5.50
C LYS A 52 -6.95 -0.63 -6.83
N GLU A 53 -7.89 0.21 -7.24
CA GLU A 53 -7.79 1.00 -8.48
C GLU A 53 -6.57 1.93 -8.47
N LEU A 54 -6.21 2.48 -7.32
CA LEU A 54 -5.02 3.29 -7.12
C LEU A 54 -3.71 2.48 -7.02
N GLY A 55 -3.79 1.15 -7.04
CA GLY A 55 -2.62 0.27 -6.95
C GLY A 55 -1.98 0.19 -5.55
N LEU A 56 -2.68 0.63 -4.50
CA LEU A 56 -2.10 0.72 -3.15
C LEU A 56 -1.79 -0.65 -2.54
N PHE A 57 -2.46 -1.70 -2.98
CA PHE A 57 -2.18 -3.08 -2.55
C PHE A 57 -0.86 -3.64 -3.09
N GLY A 58 -0.27 -2.99 -4.10
CA GLY A 58 1.04 -3.31 -4.64
C GLY A 58 2.08 -2.20 -4.45
N ALA A 59 1.83 -1.24 -3.55
CA ALA A 59 2.63 -0.02 -3.44
C ALA A 59 4.14 -0.26 -3.34
N THR A 60 4.59 -1.22 -2.55
CA THR A 60 6.02 -1.51 -2.33
C THR A 60 6.53 -2.74 -3.09
N VAL A 61 5.66 -3.46 -3.78
CA VAL A 61 6.02 -4.63 -4.58
C VAL A 61 6.66 -4.20 -5.90
N SER A 62 7.65 -4.94 -6.37
CA SER A 62 8.36 -4.66 -7.62
C SER A 62 7.43 -4.60 -8.82
N GLU A 63 7.78 -3.76 -9.79
CA GLU A 63 7.02 -3.58 -11.04
C GLU A 63 6.90 -4.88 -11.85
N GLU A 64 7.90 -5.78 -11.76
CA GLU A 64 7.86 -7.08 -12.44
C GLU A 64 6.67 -7.95 -12.04
N TYR A 65 6.10 -7.72 -10.84
CA TYR A 65 4.89 -8.40 -10.35
C TYR A 65 3.64 -7.51 -10.43
N GLY A 66 3.74 -6.35 -11.10
CA GLY A 66 2.66 -5.41 -11.27
C GLY A 66 2.53 -4.36 -10.16
N GLY A 67 3.47 -4.31 -9.21
CA GLY A 67 3.51 -3.34 -8.13
C GLY A 67 3.97 -1.96 -8.59
N LEU A 68 3.87 -0.97 -7.70
CA LEU A 68 4.33 0.40 -7.95
C LEU A 68 5.84 0.58 -7.66
N GLY A 69 6.47 -0.37 -6.99
CA GLY A 69 7.90 -0.32 -6.67
C GLY A 69 8.32 0.90 -5.83
N LEU A 70 7.42 1.46 -5.02
CA LEU A 70 7.70 2.67 -4.27
C LEU A 70 8.85 2.49 -3.29
N SER A 71 9.69 3.52 -3.19
CA SER A 71 10.70 3.59 -2.15
C SER A 71 10.05 3.65 -0.76
N ALA A 72 10.78 3.23 0.27
CA ALA A 72 10.31 3.33 1.65
C ALA A 72 9.94 4.77 2.04
N MET A 73 10.64 5.76 1.50
CA MET A 73 10.36 7.17 1.73
C MET A 73 9.02 7.60 1.11
N THR A 74 8.79 7.26 -0.15
CA THR A 74 7.54 7.61 -0.87
C THR A 74 6.36 6.89 -0.24
N TYR A 75 6.52 5.60 0.09
CA TYR A 75 5.52 4.84 0.82
C TYR A 75 5.17 5.46 2.18
N SER A 76 6.17 5.86 2.96
CA SER A 76 5.95 6.51 4.26
C SER A 76 5.16 7.82 4.12
N LYS A 77 5.48 8.65 3.13
CA LYS A 77 4.72 9.87 2.84
C LYS A 77 3.26 9.57 2.46
N MET A 78 3.04 8.56 1.63
CA MET A 78 1.70 8.10 1.28
C MET A 78 0.89 7.68 2.51
N ILE A 79 1.48 6.87 3.38
CA ILE A 79 0.86 6.45 4.65
C ILE A 79 0.57 7.66 5.56
N MET A 80 1.48 8.61 5.66
CA MET A 80 1.25 9.84 6.44
C MET A 80 0.05 10.64 5.94
N ILE A 81 -0.09 10.80 4.63
CA ILE A 81 -1.23 11.49 4.01
C ILE A 81 -2.54 10.80 4.38
N ILE A 82 -2.66 9.50 4.12
CA ILE A 82 -3.89 8.75 4.37
C ILE A 82 -4.22 8.71 5.87
N SER A 83 -3.23 8.42 6.72
CA SER A 83 -3.43 8.29 8.16
C SER A 83 -3.74 9.62 8.85
N SER A 84 -3.40 10.76 8.25
CA SER A 84 -3.78 12.08 8.75
C SER A 84 -5.30 12.28 8.78
N VAL A 85 -6.03 11.53 7.96
CA VAL A 85 -7.50 11.55 7.88
C VAL A 85 -8.10 10.28 8.49
N TRP A 86 -7.60 9.09 8.11
CA TRP A 86 -8.17 7.82 8.56
C TRP A 86 -7.10 6.74 8.73
N MET A 87 -6.58 6.60 9.94
CA MET A 87 -5.50 5.66 10.24
C MET A 87 -5.90 4.19 10.05
N SER A 88 -7.15 3.82 10.34
CA SER A 88 -7.63 2.43 10.20
C SER A 88 -7.50 1.91 8.76
N VAL A 89 -7.67 2.77 7.77
CA VAL A 89 -7.52 2.41 6.35
C VAL A 89 -6.08 2.04 6.01
N THR A 90 -5.10 2.71 6.62
CA THR A 90 -3.69 2.36 6.43
C THR A 90 -3.34 1.00 7.01
N GLY A 91 -4.02 0.57 8.08
CA GLY A 91 -3.86 -0.76 8.66
C GLY A 91 -4.17 -1.89 7.67
N ILE A 92 -5.17 -1.68 6.79
CA ILE A 92 -5.54 -2.63 5.73
C ILE A 92 -4.37 -2.83 4.76
N ILE A 93 -3.70 -1.76 4.36
CA ILE A 93 -2.58 -1.79 3.40
C ILE A 93 -1.33 -2.35 4.08
N ASN A 94 -0.99 -1.88 5.26
CA ASN A 94 0.25 -2.24 5.96
C ASN A 94 0.37 -3.74 6.18
N SER A 95 -0.65 -4.36 6.77
CA SER A 95 -0.64 -5.81 7.04
C SER A 95 -0.51 -6.61 5.76
N HIS A 96 -1.18 -6.18 4.71
CA HIS A 96 -1.15 -6.78 3.38
C HIS A 96 0.25 -6.69 2.74
N LEU A 97 0.85 -5.50 2.75
CA LEU A 97 2.17 -5.28 2.17
C LEU A 97 3.30 -5.95 2.96
N MET A 98 3.14 -6.15 4.26
CA MET A 98 4.08 -6.97 5.04
C MET A 98 4.11 -8.42 4.53
N LEU A 99 2.96 -9.02 4.23
CA LEU A 99 2.90 -10.34 3.61
C LEU A 99 3.54 -10.33 2.21
N ALA A 100 3.21 -9.34 1.39
CA ALA A 100 3.78 -9.21 0.05
C ALA A 100 5.31 -9.13 0.10
N LEU A 101 5.86 -8.30 0.99
CA LEU A 101 7.29 -8.17 1.20
C LEU A 101 7.95 -9.48 1.64
N ALA A 102 7.30 -10.23 2.53
CA ALA A 102 7.80 -11.54 2.98
C ALA A 102 7.89 -12.53 1.81
N ILE A 103 6.86 -12.60 0.97
CA ILE A 103 6.86 -13.46 -0.22
C ILE A 103 7.92 -12.98 -1.22
N GLU A 104 8.03 -11.69 -1.46
CA GLU A 104 9.01 -11.14 -2.41
C GLU A 104 10.46 -11.40 -1.97
N LYS A 105 10.75 -11.29 -0.67
CA LYS A 105 12.10 -11.53 -0.13
C LYS A 105 12.46 -13.00 0.02
N PHE A 106 11.53 -13.83 0.48
CA PHE A 106 11.82 -15.17 0.97
C PHE A 106 11.11 -16.29 0.19
N GLY A 107 10.15 -15.94 -0.66
CA GLY A 107 9.44 -16.91 -1.48
C GLY A 107 10.31 -17.51 -2.58
N THR A 108 9.98 -18.75 -3.00
CA THR A 108 10.57 -19.34 -4.20
C THR A 108 10.09 -18.60 -5.47
N PRO A 109 10.78 -18.75 -6.62
CA PRO A 109 10.31 -18.16 -7.88
C PRO A 109 8.86 -18.53 -8.21
N GLU A 110 8.47 -19.78 -7.97
CA GLU A 110 7.12 -20.28 -8.21
C GLU A 110 6.10 -19.62 -7.27
N GLN A 111 6.45 -19.45 -5.99
CA GLN A 111 5.60 -18.77 -5.02
C GLN A 111 5.41 -17.30 -5.39
N LYS A 112 6.47 -16.60 -5.74
CA LYS A 112 6.41 -15.19 -6.18
C LYS A 112 5.51 -15.05 -7.41
N ALA A 113 5.76 -15.83 -8.45
CA ALA A 113 4.97 -15.81 -9.68
C ALA A 113 3.49 -16.13 -9.46
N LYS A 114 3.18 -17.04 -8.53
CA LYS A 114 1.82 -17.46 -8.22
C LYS A 114 1.06 -16.43 -7.39
N TRP A 115 1.70 -15.84 -6.38
CA TRP A 115 0.99 -15.08 -5.34
C TRP A 115 1.10 -13.58 -5.51
N LEU A 116 2.27 -13.03 -5.90
CA LEU A 116 2.47 -11.58 -5.93
C LEU A 116 1.52 -10.85 -6.88
N PRO A 117 1.25 -11.30 -8.12
CA PRO A 117 0.30 -10.61 -8.99
C PRO A 117 -1.10 -10.50 -8.40
N LYS A 118 -1.57 -11.55 -7.72
CA LYS A 118 -2.88 -11.57 -7.06
C LYS A 118 -2.94 -10.71 -5.81
N ILE A 119 -1.85 -10.64 -5.08
CA ILE A 119 -1.68 -9.78 -3.92
C ILE A 119 -1.67 -8.31 -4.36
N VAL A 120 -0.91 -7.99 -5.39
CA VAL A 120 -0.79 -6.64 -5.95
C VAL A 120 -2.13 -6.11 -6.47
N SER A 121 -2.92 -6.94 -7.14
CA SER A 121 -4.25 -6.57 -7.62
C SER A 121 -5.29 -6.43 -6.50
N GLY A 122 -4.99 -6.94 -5.29
CA GLY A 122 -5.94 -7.02 -4.19
C GLY A 122 -7.00 -8.12 -4.37
N GLU A 123 -6.85 -9.01 -5.35
CA GLU A 123 -7.69 -10.22 -5.51
C GLU A 123 -7.59 -11.10 -4.27
N ILE A 124 -6.36 -11.28 -3.79
CA ILE A 124 -6.07 -11.96 -2.53
C ILE A 124 -5.52 -10.93 -1.55
N ARG A 125 -6.09 -10.88 -0.37
CA ARG A 125 -5.59 -10.08 0.73
C ARG A 125 -5.02 -10.96 1.82
N GLY A 126 -4.01 -10.48 2.49
CA GLY A 126 -3.38 -11.19 3.58
C GLY A 126 -2.90 -10.28 4.68
N GLY A 127 -2.42 -10.88 5.73
CA GLY A 127 -1.86 -10.19 6.88
C GLY A 127 -0.99 -11.12 7.69
N LEU A 128 -0.38 -10.58 8.75
CA LEU A 128 0.43 -11.33 9.70
C LEU A 128 -0.42 -11.69 10.92
N ALA A 129 -0.36 -12.95 11.32
CA ALA A 129 -0.97 -13.46 12.54
C ALA A 129 0.15 -13.98 13.46
N LEU A 130 0.77 -13.07 14.20
CA LEU A 130 1.80 -13.39 15.18
C LEU A 130 1.18 -13.48 16.58
N THR A 131 1.52 -14.51 17.29
CA THR A 131 1.13 -14.70 18.69
C THR A 131 2.35 -14.84 19.58
#